data_9c53f9a2eead02a07b193ce014a8edfd
#
_entry.id   9c53f9a2eead02a07b193ce014a8edfd
#
_cell.length_a   1.000
_cell.length_b   1.000
_cell.length_c   1.000
_cell.angle_alpha   90.00
_cell.angle_beta   90.00
_cell.angle_gamma   90.00
#
_symmetry.space_group_name_H-M   'P 1'
#
loop_
_entity.id
_entity.type
_entity.pdbx_description
1 polymer ?
#
loop_
_entity_poly.entity_id
_entity_poly.type
_entity_poly.pdbx_seq_one_letter_code
_entity_poly.pdbx_strand_id
1 'polypeptide(L)'
;MTTTITRYQSAQPPGRDGFGQLLRAEWTKFRTVRGWLVAVLAVTALTAAAPVWLAATASGKSVESCGNGRQCRAEGQTIAVGPAGTAVIDTFYFVHQPLTGNGSITVRVTSLRGSQKPLLPPGAGPAPQTQPWAKAGIIIKASTRPGSAYAAVMVTGSHGVQLDYNYTHDIAGSDTTATAASPQWLRLTRHGDTVTGSESANGRQWTAIGMATLTGFPVTAQAGLFVASPDFTEAVGTGDSSLGGPTQASAAFDHLSLRGGSAGQAWTGTQVGSGSDLRTQTPGPHGSIKIGPGRSQPAHGFTARAGSFVLRGSGDIAPFEAIVDPLHVVFFGTLFGLIVVIALGALFIAAEYRRALIRTTVTASPRRGRILVAKAIVVGAVTFVAALVGAAIAFPLAEHKLEAAGWKPPVWPQYALTSGTGLQVVLGTAAIAAGAAVLGLAAGAA
;
A
#
# COMPACT_ATOMS: atom_id res chain seq x y z
N MET A 1 25.64 -48.11 67.84
CA MET A 1 26.40 -48.04 66.57
C MET A 1 25.86 -46.91 65.73
N THR A 2 26.57 -45.81 65.72
CA THR A 2 26.16 -44.58 64.90
C THR A 2 26.82 -44.72 63.55
N THR A 3 26.01 -44.99 62.53
CA THR A 3 26.48 -45.08 61.14
C THR A 3 26.71 -43.63 60.59
N THR A 4 27.98 -43.31 60.45
CA THR A 4 28.39 -42.02 59.87
C THR A 4 28.10 -42.07 58.36
N ILE A 5 27.08 -41.31 57.89
CA ILE A 5 26.78 -41.14 56.46
C ILE A 5 27.84 -40.24 55.85
N THR A 6 28.80 -40.83 55.16
CA THR A 6 29.81 -40.11 54.36
C THR A 6 29.13 -39.48 53.18
N ARG A 7 29.13 -38.09 53.07
CA ARG A 7 28.67 -37.41 51.91
C ARG A 7 29.52 -37.84 50.70
N TYR A 8 28.86 -38.36 49.69
CA TYR A 8 29.48 -38.64 48.41
C TYR A 8 30.00 -37.31 47.79
N GLN A 9 31.30 -37.18 47.70
CA GLN A 9 31.94 -36.10 46.94
C GLN A 9 32.27 -36.63 45.55
N SER A 10 31.68 -36.00 44.53
CA SER A 10 31.99 -36.33 43.14
C SER A 10 33.46 -36.02 42.87
N ALA A 11 34.20 -36.97 42.29
CA ALA A 11 35.60 -36.83 41.89
C ALA A 11 35.77 -35.90 40.64
N GLN A 12 34.68 -35.44 40.06
CA GLN A 12 34.74 -34.53 38.94
C GLN A 12 34.94 -33.08 39.42
N PRO A 13 35.85 -32.31 38.77
CA PRO A 13 36.03 -30.91 39.09
C PRO A 13 34.72 -30.17 38.91
N PRO A 14 34.40 -29.15 39.76
CA PRO A 14 33.18 -28.39 39.64
C PRO A 14 33.10 -27.75 38.25
N GLY A 15 32.10 -28.14 37.48
CA GLY A 15 31.87 -27.62 36.14
C GLY A 15 31.73 -26.08 36.19
N ARG A 16 32.29 -25.39 35.24
CA ARG A 16 32.12 -23.92 35.11
C ARG A 16 30.65 -23.62 34.92
N ASP A 17 29.98 -23.02 35.92
CA ASP A 17 28.58 -22.57 35.87
C ASP A 17 28.42 -21.33 34.99
N GLY A 18 28.68 -21.49 33.70
CA GLY A 18 28.57 -20.40 32.75
C GLY A 18 27.23 -20.41 32.00
N PHE A 19 26.66 -19.21 31.70
CA PHE A 19 25.47 -19.07 30.86
C PHE A 19 25.65 -19.77 29.49
N GLY A 20 26.86 -19.74 28.92
CA GLY A 20 27.19 -20.43 27.67
C GLY A 20 27.03 -21.94 27.72
N GLN A 21 27.28 -22.59 28.89
CA GLN A 21 27.08 -24.04 29.06
C GLN A 21 25.58 -24.37 29.13
N LEU A 22 24.79 -23.50 29.78
CA LEU A 22 23.33 -23.63 29.82
C LEU A 22 22.75 -23.52 28.41
N LEU A 23 23.20 -22.52 27.64
CA LEU A 23 22.80 -22.35 26.24
C LEU A 23 23.16 -23.59 25.38
N ARG A 24 24.35 -24.11 25.56
CA ARG A 24 24.82 -25.33 24.87
C ARG A 24 23.99 -26.55 25.25
N ALA A 25 23.59 -26.68 26.50
CA ALA A 25 22.75 -27.78 26.98
C ALA A 25 21.34 -27.68 26.34
N GLU A 26 20.72 -26.49 26.31
CA GLU A 26 19.41 -26.28 25.68
C GLU A 26 19.48 -26.50 24.17
N TRP A 27 20.55 -26.07 23.50
CA TRP A 27 20.78 -26.34 22.08
C TRP A 27 20.90 -27.83 21.79
N THR A 28 21.63 -28.57 22.65
CA THR A 28 21.80 -30.02 22.51
C THR A 28 20.47 -30.75 22.69
N LYS A 29 19.68 -30.38 23.70
CA LYS A 29 18.31 -30.90 23.89
C LYS A 29 17.44 -30.68 22.66
N PHE A 30 17.47 -29.45 22.12
CA PHE A 30 16.70 -29.11 20.92
C PHE A 30 17.09 -30.00 19.74
N ARG A 31 18.40 -30.14 19.46
CA ARG A 31 18.92 -30.86 18.30
C ARG A 31 18.73 -32.37 18.39
N THR A 32 18.73 -32.96 19.61
CA THR A 32 18.66 -34.42 19.77
C THR A 32 17.25 -34.99 19.74
N VAL A 33 16.24 -34.18 19.95
CA VAL A 33 14.83 -34.62 19.92
C VAL A 33 14.26 -34.46 18.52
N ARG A 34 14.06 -35.56 17.80
CA ARG A 34 13.55 -35.58 16.42
C ARG A 34 12.25 -34.78 16.22
N GLY A 35 11.37 -34.74 17.22
CA GLY A 35 10.11 -34.00 17.16
C GLY A 35 10.31 -32.50 16.95
N TRP A 36 11.36 -31.91 17.53
CA TRP A 36 11.65 -30.47 17.33
C TRP A 36 12.17 -30.17 15.93
N LEU A 37 12.97 -31.07 15.36
CA LEU A 37 13.43 -30.93 13.98
C LEU A 37 12.27 -31.00 13.00
N VAL A 38 11.32 -31.92 13.21
CA VAL A 38 10.10 -32.01 12.40
C VAL A 38 9.25 -30.76 12.55
N ALA A 39 9.12 -30.21 13.76
CA ALA A 39 8.37 -28.99 14.01
C ALA A 39 9.00 -27.78 13.30
N VAL A 40 10.33 -27.66 13.31
CA VAL A 40 11.05 -26.59 12.56
C VAL A 40 10.83 -26.72 11.07
N LEU A 41 10.94 -27.94 10.52
CA LEU A 41 10.65 -28.20 9.10
C LEU A 41 9.21 -27.85 8.75
N ALA A 42 8.26 -28.18 9.63
CA ALA A 42 6.85 -27.82 9.43
C ALA A 42 6.63 -26.30 9.44
N VAL A 43 7.28 -25.57 10.35
CA VAL A 43 7.24 -24.10 10.38
C VAL A 43 7.79 -23.53 9.06
N THR A 44 8.98 -23.98 8.64
CA THR A 44 9.59 -23.52 7.38
C THR A 44 8.70 -23.82 6.19
N ALA A 45 8.15 -25.04 6.12
CA ALA A 45 7.26 -25.45 5.02
C ALA A 45 5.96 -24.63 4.99
N LEU A 46 5.33 -24.37 6.14
CA LEU A 46 4.11 -23.57 6.24
C LEU A 46 4.39 -22.11 5.89
N THR A 47 5.48 -21.54 6.39
CA THR A 47 5.88 -20.16 6.07
C THR A 47 6.18 -20.00 4.58
N ALA A 48 6.69 -21.03 3.92
CA ALA A 48 6.94 -21.00 2.47
C ALA A 48 5.69 -21.30 1.66
N ALA A 49 4.91 -22.31 2.02
CA ALA A 49 3.82 -22.82 1.18
C ALA A 49 2.54 -21.99 1.29
N ALA A 50 2.20 -21.46 2.48
CA ALA A 50 0.94 -20.74 2.66
C ALA A 50 0.86 -19.45 1.83
N PRO A 51 1.89 -18.56 1.78
CA PRO A 51 1.89 -17.41 0.90
C PRO A 51 1.83 -17.78 -0.59
N VAL A 52 2.57 -18.82 -1.00
CA VAL A 52 2.59 -19.29 -2.39
C VAL A 52 1.23 -19.86 -2.81
N TRP A 53 0.58 -20.61 -1.91
CA TRP A 53 -0.77 -21.12 -2.14
C TRP A 53 -1.78 -19.98 -2.24
N LEU A 54 -1.70 -18.99 -1.34
CA LEU A 54 -2.57 -17.82 -1.37
C LEU A 54 -2.37 -17.02 -2.66
N ALA A 55 -1.12 -16.77 -3.07
CA ALA A 55 -0.79 -16.13 -4.33
C ALA A 55 -1.30 -16.92 -5.55
N ALA A 56 -1.26 -18.24 -5.50
CA ALA A 56 -1.76 -19.11 -6.59
C ALA A 56 -3.31 -19.10 -6.68
N THR A 57 -4.01 -18.86 -5.56
CA THR A 57 -5.47 -18.75 -5.52
C THR A 57 -5.95 -17.32 -5.78
N ALA A 58 -5.08 -16.32 -5.59
CA ALA A 58 -5.34 -14.94 -5.95
C ALA A 58 -5.41 -14.82 -7.47
N SER A 59 -6.56 -15.12 -8.07
CA SER A 59 -6.75 -14.91 -9.50
C SER A 59 -6.86 -13.41 -9.77
N GLY A 60 -5.87 -12.83 -10.44
CA GLY A 60 -5.94 -11.47 -11.02
C GLY A 60 -6.99 -11.36 -12.14
N LYS A 61 -7.72 -12.43 -12.39
CA LYS A 61 -8.85 -12.48 -13.31
C LYS A 61 -10.13 -12.27 -12.52
N SER A 62 -10.54 -11.03 -12.38
CA SER A 62 -11.91 -10.74 -11.96
C SER A 62 -12.86 -11.34 -13.03
N VAL A 63 -13.49 -12.46 -12.70
CA VAL A 63 -14.58 -12.99 -13.52
C VAL A 63 -15.77 -12.09 -13.30
N GLU A 64 -16.02 -11.20 -14.25
CA GLU A 64 -17.20 -10.37 -14.29
C GLU A 64 -18.41 -11.22 -14.65
N SER A 65 -19.37 -11.29 -13.75
CA SER A 65 -20.71 -11.79 -14.10
C SER A 65 -21.48 -10.65 -14.77
N CYS A 66 -21.53 -10.66 -16.09
CA CYS A 66 -22.43 -9.78 -16.83
C CYS A 66 -23.88 -10.27 -16.65
N GLY A 67 -24.83 -9.34 -16.55
CA GLY A 67 -26.26 -9.69 -16.51
C GLY A 67 -26.62 -10.70 -17.62
N ASN A 68 -27.37 -11.74 -17.27
CA ASN A 68 -27.75 -12.92 -18.05
C ASN A 68 -26.86 -14.17 -17.89
N GLY A 69 -26.09 -14.30 -16.81
CA GLY A 69 -25.36 -15.55 -16.51
C GLY A 69 -24.15 -15.82 -17.44
N ARG A 70 -23.79 -14.90 -18.32
CA ARG A 70 -22.55 -14.99 -19.12
C ARG A 70 -21.37 -14.47 -18.34
N GLN A 71 -20.30 -15.25 -18.33
CA GLN A 71 -19.00 -14.81 -17.78
C GLN A 71 -18.38 -13.82 -18.76
N CYS A 72 -18.29 -12.57 -18.37
CA CYS A 72 -17.49 -11.58 -19.10
C CYS A 72 -16.08 -11.63 -18.56
N ARG A 73 -15.13 -11.78 -19.47
CA ARG A 73 -13.72 -11.63 -19.17
C ARG A 73 -13.46 -10.13 -19.00
N ALA A 74 -13.15 -9.68 -17.80
CA ALA A 74 -12.54 -8.37 -17.65
C ALA A 74 -11.18 -8.43 -18.35
N GLU A 75 -11.02 -7.69 -19.44
CA GLU A 75 -9.71 -7.44 -20.02
C GLU A 75 -8.87 -6.84 -18.90
N GLY A 76 -7.69 -7.43 -18.65
CA GLY A 76 -6.84 -7.05 -17.53
C GLY A 76 -6.62 -5.53 -17.55
N GLN A 77 -6.99 -4.86 -16.48
CA GLN A 77 -6.74 -3.44 -16.33
C GLN A 77 -5.25 -3.22 -16.42
N THR A 78 -4.81 -2.53 -17.46
CA THR A 78 -3.41 -2.16 -17.62
C THR A 78 -3.12 -1.03 -16.65
N ILE A 79 -2.47 -1.34 -15.55
CA ILE A 79 -2.01 -0.33 -14.59
C ILE A 79 -1.00 0.56 -15.31
N ALA A 80 -1.21 1.86 -15.23
CA ALA A 80 -0.30 2.82 -15.83
C ALA A 80 1.02 2.86 -15.07
N VAL A 81 2.11 3.09 -15.80
CA VAL A 81 3.47 3.20 -15.25
C VAL A 81 3.92 4.65 -15.37
N GLY A 82 4.29 5.25 -14.26
CA GLY A 82 4.81 6.61 -14.19
C GLY A 82 6.28 6.72 -14.69
N PRO A 83 6.81 7.94 -14.78
CA PRO A 83 8.18 8.17 -15.27
C PRO A 83 9.27 7.50 -14.42
N ALA A 84 9.00 7.29 -13.14
CA ALA A 84 9.91 6.59 -12.22
C ALA A 84 9.83 5.05 -12.34
N GLY A 85 9.04 4.50 -13.26
CA GLY A 85 8.82 3.06 -13.40
C GLY A 85 7.87 2.48 -12.35
N THR A 86 7.19 3.29 -11.56
CA THR A 86 6.23 2.88 -10.53
C THR A 86 4.80 2.87 -11.07
N ALA A 87 3.94 2.03 -10.49
CA ALA A 87 2.51 2.01 -10.76
C ALA A 87 1.87 3.32 -10.34
N VAL A 88 0.93 3.82 -11.16
CA VAL A 88 0.24 5.07 -10.91
C VAL A 88 -1.23 4.97 -11.29
N ILE A 89 -2.05 5.73 -10.56
CA ILE A 89 -3.40 6.09 -10.98
C ILE A 89 -3.27 7.35 -11.83
N ASP A 90 -3.80 7.31 -13.03
CA ASP A 90 -3.78 8.46 -13.94
C ASP A 90 -5.10 8.49 -14.70
N THR A 91 -6.14 8.86 -13.98
CA THR A 91 -7.53 8.85 -14.47
C THR A 91 -8.20 10.14 -14.10
N PHE A 92 -8.50 10.98 -15.10
CA PHE A 92 -9.12 12.29 -14.89
C PHE A 92 -9.70 12.85 -16.19
N TYR A 93 -10.56 13.82 -16.07
CA TYR A 93 -11.06 14.54 -17.25
C TYR A 93 -10.17 15.75 -17.58
N PHE A 94 -9.73 15.84 -18.84
CA PHE A 94 -8.72 16.78 -19.32
C PHE A 94 -9.26 17.59 -20.51
N VAL A 95 -9.25 18.92 -20.39
CA VAL A 95 -9.58 19.85 -21.48
C VAL A 95 -8.29 20.56 -21.88
N HIS A 96 -7.76 20.26 -23.06
CA HIS A 96 -6.38 20.56 -23.41
C HIS A 96 -6.19 21.11 -24.82
N GLN A 97 -5.03 21.71 -25.02
CA GLN A 97 -4.45 22.10 -26.30
C GLN A 97 -2.95 21.69 -26.30
N PRO A 98 -2.32 21.53 -27.47
CA PRO A 98 -0.88 21.37 -27.56
C PRO A 98 -0.17 22.66 -27.14
N LEU A 99 0.95 22.48 -26.40
CA LEU A 99 1.89 23.53 -26.05
C LEU A 99 3.27 23.14 -26.59
N THR A 100 3.74 23.84 -27.61
CA THR A 100 5.04 23.59 -28.22
C THR A 100 6.08 24.53 -27.66
N GLY A 101 7.20 23.94 -27.16
CA GLY A 101 8.31 24.70 -26.57
C GLY A 101 7.96 25.35 -25.22
N ASN A 102 8.48 26.55 -25.00
CA ASN A 102 8.24 27.33 -23.79
C ASN A 102 6.86 27.98 -23.84
N GLY A 103 6.27 28.18 -22.67
CA GLY A 103 4.97 28.82 -22.58
C GLY A 103 4.41 28.84 -21.17
N SER A 104 3.20 29.37 -21.05
CA SER A 104 2.52 29.40 -19.75
C SER A 104 1.01 29.23 -19.91
N ILE A 105 0.41 28.56 -18.93
CA ILE A 105 -1.04 28.47 -18.77
C ILE A 105 -1.42 29.13 -17.45
N THR A 106 -2.46 29.97 -17.49
CA THR A 106 -2.99 30.65 -16.31
C THR A 106 -4.50 30.52 -16.30
N VAL A 107 -5.08 30.32 -15.12
CA VAL A 107 -6.52 30.23 -14.93
C VAL A 107 -6.94 30.76 -13.56
N ARG A 108 -8.19 31.17 -13.43
CA ARG A 108 -8.82 31.40 -12.14
C ARG A 108 -9.83 30.26 -11.87
N VAL A 109 -9.64 29.54 -10.76
CA VAL A 109 -10.58 28.52 -10.26
C VAL A 109 -11.59 29.22 -9.36
N THR A 110 -12.86 29.21 -9.75
CA THR A 110 -13.93 29.90 -9.01
C THR A 110 -14.72 28.99 -8.11
N SER A 111 -14.72 27.68 -8.34
CA SER A 111 -15.32 26.71 -7.43
C SER A 111 -14.81 25.29 -7.68
N LEU A 112 -14.73 24.51 -6.62
CA LEU A 112 -14.59 23.06 -6.67
C LEU A 112 -15.68 22.46 -5.79
N ARG A 113 -16.52 21.60 -6.32
CA ARG A 113 -17.62 20.94 -5.62
C ARG A 113 -17.61 19.47 -5.93
N GLY A 114 -17.74 18.64 -4.90
CA GLY A 114 -17.85 17.20 -5.03
C GLY A 114 -19.29 16.71 -5.03
N SER A 115 -19.50 15.56 -5.62
CA SER A 115 -20.74 14.79 -5.53
C SER A 115 -20.36 13.34 -5.17
N GLN A 116 -20.60 12.97 -3.95
CA GLN A 116 -20.48 11.60 -3.46
C GLN A 116 -21.85 10.96 -3.52
N LYS A 117 -22.02 9.87 -4.27
CA LYS A 117 -23.26 9.10 -4.20
C LYS A 117 -23.29 8.33 -2.90
N PRO A 118 -24.31 8.51 -2.04
CA PRO A 118 -24.42 7.71 -0.82
C PRO A 118 -24.51 6.22 -1.18
N LEU A 119 -23.69 5.39 -0.55
CA LEU A 119 -23.79 3.93 -0.62
C LEU A 119 -24.95 3.39 0.24
N LEU A 120 -25.37 4.20 1.21
CA LEU A 120 -26.49 3.91 2.09
C LEU A 120 -27.79 4.52 1.54
N PRO A 121 -28.96 3.98 1.96
CA PRO A 121 -30.25 4.55 1.60
C PRO A 121 -30.34 6.05 1.96
N PRO A 122 -31.18 6.84 1.24
CA PRO A 122 -31.37 8.27 1.56
C PRO A 122 -31.71 8.47 3.03
N GLY A 123 -30.93 9.32 3.71
CA GLY A 123 -31.10 9.63 5.12
C GLY A 123 -30.25 8.79 6.11
N ALA A 124 -29.53 7.76 5.64
CA ALA A 124 -28.69 6.93 6.48
C ALA A 124 -27.19 7.26 6.44
N GLY A 125 -26.78 8.27 5.67
CA GLY A 125 -25.38 8.65 5.52
C GLY A 125 -25.17 10.17 5.57
N PRO A 126 -23.92 10.65 5.66
CA PRO A 126 -23.60 12.06 5.63
C PRO A 126 -24.03 12.70 4.31
N ALA A 127 -24.29 14.01 4.36
CA ALA A 127 -24.62 14.79 3.16
C ALA A 127 -23.49 14.69 2.11
N PRO A 128 -23.79 14.80 0.81
CA PRO A 128 -22.78 14.78 -0.24
C PRO A 128 -21.70 15.82 0.04
N GLN A 129 -20.47 15.37 0.29
CA GLN A 129 -19.33 16.25 0.57
C GLN A 129 -18.34 16.18 -0.59
N THR A 130 -17.56 17.26 -0.76
CA THR A 130 -16.42 17.23 -1.66
C THR A 130 -15.37 16.31 -1.06
N GLN A 131 -14.90 15.35 -1.85
CA GLN A 131 -13.83 14.45 -1.43
C GLN A 131 -12.58 15.28 -1.09
N PRO A 132 -11.92 15.06 0.06
CA PRO A 132 -10.78 15.87 0.51
C PRO A 132 -9.68 16.04 -0.53
N TRP A 133 -9.40 15.00 -1.30
CA TRP A 133 -8.41 14.96 -2.38
C TRP A 133 -9.03 15.15 -3.78
N ALA A 134 -10.29 15.63 -3.88
CA ALA A 134 -10.79 16.10 -5.17
C ALA A 134 -9.89 17.24 -5.67
N LYS A 135 -9.52 17.20 -6.94
CA LYS A 135 -8.49 18.07 -7.55
C LYS A 135 -9.08 18.82 -8.74
N ALA A 136 -8.78 20.11 -8.84
CA ALA A 136 -9.14 20.91 -9.99
C ALA A 136 -8.08 21.98 -10.26
N GLY A 137 -7.61 22.09 -11.50
CA GLY A 137 -6.54 23.04 -11.79
C GLY A 137 -6.08 22.98 -13.23
N ILE A 138 -4.80 23.30 -13.39
CA ILE A 138 -4.09 23.27 -14.67
C ILE A 138 -2.96 22.27 -14.64
N ILE A 139 -2.73 21.64 -15.78
CA ILE A 139 -1.72 20.60 -15.94
C ILE A 139 -0.99 20.79 -17.28
N ILE A 140 0.32 20.55 -17.28
CA ILE A 140 1.14 20.34 -18.46
C ILE A 140 1.62 18.89 -18.44
N LYS A 141 1.19 18.09 -19.42
CA LYS A 141 1.41 16.65 -19.48
C LYS A 141 2.08 16.28 -20.80
N ALA A 142 3.04 15.37 -20.76
CA ALA A 142 3.78 14.95 -21.95
C ALA A 142 2.86 14.42 -23.06
N SER A 143 1.80 13.71 -22.69
CA SER A 143 0.76 13.23 -23.60
C SER A 143 -0.52 12.91 -22.85
N THR A 144 -1.61 12.60 -23.56
CA THR A 144 -2.87 12.10 -22.96
C THR A 144 -2.80 10.61 -22.55
N ARG A 145 -1.67 9.95 -22.73
CA ARG A 145 -1.49 8.55 -22.30
C ARG A 145 -1.36 8.48 -20.78
N PRO A 146 -2.05 7.55 -20.13
CA PRO A 146 -1.85 7.30 -18.72
C PRO A 146 -0.38 6.99 -18.38
N GLY A 147 0.10 7.50 -17.25
CA GLY A 147 1.47 7.34 -16.79
C GLY A 147 2.48 8.31 -17.39
N SER A 148 2.12 9.16 -18.36
CA SER A 148 3.07 10.12 -18.93
C SER A 148 3.45 11.23 -17.94
N ALA A 149 4.70 11.72 -18.01
CA ALA A 149 5.23 12.78 -17.17
C ALA A 149 4.33 14.02 -17.17
N TYR A 150 4.20 14.67 -16.04
CA TYR A 150 3.38 15.87 -15.88
C TYR A 150 3.85 16.77 -14.74
N ALA A 151 3.40 18.03 -14.78
CA ALA A 151 3.34 18.94 -13.64
C ALA A 151 1.97 19.63 -13.62
N ALA A 152 1.34 19.70 -12.45
CA ALA A 152 0.03 20.27 -12.25
C ALA A 152 -0.01 21.20 -11.04
N VAL A 153 -0.67 22.34 -11.15
CA VAL A 153 -1.07 23.19 -10.02
C VAL A 153 -2.58 23.11 -9.87
N MET A 154 -3.04 22.84 -8.68
CA MET A 154 -4.45 22.58 -8.42
C MET A 154 -4.90 23.11 -7.07
N VAL A 155 -6.19 23.34 -6.95
CA VAL A 155 -6.89 23.43 -5.68
C VAL A 155 -7.43 22.05 -5.32
N THR A 156 -7.42 21.71 -4.03
CA THR A 156 -7.97 20.46 -3.51
C THR A 156 -9.25 20.69 -2.72
N GLY A 157 -9.94 19.61 -2.38
CA GLY A 157 -11.17 19.69 -1.58
C GLY A 157 -10.94 20.23 -0.16
N SER A 158 -9.83 19.88 0.48
CA SER A 158 -9.51 20.32 1.85
C SER A 158 -8.02 20.50 2.16
N HIS A 159 -7.12 20.31 1.20
CA HIS A 159 -5.67 20.40 1.39
C HIS A 159 -5.05 21.63 0.71
N GLY A 160 -5.85 22.65 0.42
CA GLY A 160 -5.37 23.90 -0.17
C GLY A 160 -4.90 23.77 -1.61
N VAL A 161 -3.96 24.64 -1.99
CA VAL A 161 -3.31 24.63 -3.29
C VAL A 161 -2.10 23.74 -3.27
N GLN A 162 -1.86 22.96 -4.36
CA GLN A 162 -0.70 22.07 -4.46
C GLN A 162 -0.08 22.12 -5.85
N LEU A 163 1.22 21.87 -5.92
CA LEU A 163 1.97 21.57 -7.13
C LEU A 163 2.42 20.12 -7.07
N ASP A 164 1.80 19.27 -7.89
CA ASP A 164 2.13 17.86 -8.00
C ASP A 164 2.85 17.57 -9.31
N TYR A 165 3.85 16.68 -9.32
CA TYR A 165 4.49 16.25 -10.56
C TYR A 165 4.99 14.80 -10.49
N ASN A 166 4.93 14.14 -11.62
CA ASN A 166 5.40 12.76 -11.79
C ASN A 166 4.84 11.77 -10.75
N TYR A 167 3.64 12.03 -10.21
CA TYR A 167 2.85 11.18 -9.31
C TYR A 167 3.37 11.01 -7.88
N THR A 168 4.63 11.33 -7.60
CA THR A 168 5.28 11.05 -6.33
C THR A 168 5.86 12.30 -5.64
N HIS A 169 5.65 13.46 -6.23
CA HIS A 169 6.18 14.71 -5.71
C HIS A 169 5.05 15.71 -5.53
N ASP A 170 4.84 16.13 -4.30
CA ASP A 170 3.81 17.07 -3.88
C ASP A 170 4.48 18.25 -3.15
N ILE A 171 4.15 19.46 -3.57
CA ILE A 171 4.63 20.69 -2.94
C ILE A 171 3.42 21.51 -2.53
N ALA A 172 3.24 21.71 -1.21
CA ALA A 172 2.14 22.49 -0.68
C ALA A 172 2.30 23.99 -1.00
N GLY A 173 1.21 24.59 -1.46
CA GLY A 173 1.03 26.03 -1.55
C GLY A 173 0.24 26.58 -0.36
N SER A 174 -0.70 27.50 -0.60
CA SER A 174 -1.56 28.06 0.44
C SER A 174 -2.69 27.08 0.85
N ASP A 175 -3.09 27.12 2.13
CA ASP A 175 -4.21 26.31 2.68
C ASP A 175 -5.59 26.81 2.25
N THR A 176 -5.70 27.49 1.12
CA THR A 176 -6.95 28.07 0.66
C THR A 176 -7.71 27.14 -0.28
N THR A 177 -9.01 26.99 -0.03
CA THR A 177 -9.92 26.27 -0.92
C THR A 177 -10.61 27.26 -1.86
N ALA A 178 -10.76 26.88 -3.14
CA ALA A 178 -11.42 27.76 -4.12
C ALA A 178 -12.93 27.77 -3.91
N THR A 179 -13.46 28.97 -3.63
CA THR A 179 -14.89 29.23 -3.54
C THR A 179 -15.25 30.45 -4.40
N ALA A 180 -16.53 30.67 -4.67
CA ALA A 180 -16.97 31.85 -5.41
C ALA A 180 -16.61 33.16 -4.71
N ALA A 181 -16.53 33.17 -3.39
CA ALA A 181 -16.09 34.31 -2.58
C ALA A 181 -14.56 34.44 -2.48
N SER A 182 -13.82 33.37 -2.63
CA SER A 182 -12.37 33.35 -2.59
C SER A 182 -11.82 32.50 -3.76
N PRO A 183 -11.87 33.02 -4.99
CA PRO A 183 -11.33 32.30 -6.16
C PRO A 183 -9.80 32.27 -6.11
N GLN A 184 -9.21 31.21 -6.65
CA GLN A 184 -7.76 31.01 -6.67
C GLN A 184 -7.23 31.11 -8.10
N TRP A 185 -6.18 31.89 -8.29
CA TRP A 185 -5.46 31.97 -9.54
C TRP A 185 -4.27 31.02 -9.53
N LEU A 186 -4.16 30.23 -10.59
CA LEU A 186 -3.10 29.25 -10.78
C LEU A 186 -2.34 29.54 -12.07
N ARG A 187 -1.02 29.32 -12.06
CA ARG A 187 -0.16 29.47 -13.23
C ARG A 187 0.88 28.37 -13.26
N LEU A 188 1.07 27.75 -14.43
CA LEU A 188 2.23 26.94 -14.78
C LEU A 188 3.03 27.64 -15.86
N THR A 189 4.34 27.71 -15.70
CA THR A 189 5.26 28.29 -16.67
C THR A 189 6.32 27.26 -17.01
N ARG A 190 6.43 26.93 -18.30
CA ARG A 190 7.38 25.95 -18.83
C ARG A 190 8.59 26.64 -19.45
N HIS A 191 9.79 26.21 -19.07
CA HIS A 191 11.06 26.51 -19.69
C HIS A 191 11.85 25.22 -19.93
N GLY A 192 11.84 24.72 -21.17
CA GLY A 192 12.45 23.42 -21.50
C GLY A 192 11.79 22.28 -20.71
N ASP A 193 12.61 21.58 -19.93
CA ASP A 193 12.18 20.48 -19.04
C ASP A 193 11.73 20.96 -17.65
N THR A 194 11.78 22.27 -17.38
CA THR A 194 11.41 22.84 -16.08
C THR A 194 10.04 23.46 -16.16
N VAL A 195 9.18 23.15 -15.19
CA VAL A 195 7.83 23.73 -15.03
C VAL A 195 7.74 24.35 -13.64
N THR A 196 7.47 25.65 -13.60
CA THR A 196 7.26 26.39 -12.35
C THR A 196 5.78 26.54 -12.08
N GLY A 197 5.33 26.16 -10.88
CA GLY A 197 4.00 26.36 -10.36
C GLY A 197 3.90 27.62 -9.52
N SER A 198 2.85 28.42 -9.73
CA SER A 198 2.59 29.64 -8.97
C SER A 198 1.11 29.79 -8.69
N GLU A 199 0.80 30.45 -7.58
CA GLU A 199 -0.55 30.81 -7.16
C GLU A 199 -0.70 32.31 -6.91
N SER A 200 -1.95 32.80 -6.90
CA SER A 200 -2.28 34.18 -6.56
C SER A 200 -3.73 34.31 -6.11
N ALA A 201 -3.98 35.15 -5.12
CA ALA A 201 -5.33 35.48 -4.69
C ALA A 201 -6.02 36.53 -5.62
N ASN A 202 -5.24 37.35 -6.32
CA ASN A 202 -5.76 38.50 -7.09
C ASN A 202 -5.37 38.50 -8.57
N GLY A 203 -4.59 37.52 -9.04
CA GLY A 203 -4.09 37.42 -10.40
C GLY A 203 -3.01 38.45 -10.78
N ARG A 204 -2.54 39.26 -9.84
CA ARG A 204 -1.52 40.30 -10.03
C ARG A 204 -0.23 39.99 -9.27
N GLN A 205 -0.35 39.66 -8.02
CA GLN A 205 0.79 39.25 -7.15
C GLN A 205 0.87 37.73 -7.13
N TRP A 206 1.98 37.18 -7.60
CA TRP A 206 2.19 35.76 -7.76
C TRP A 206 3.23 35.23 -6.76
N THR A 207 2.87 34.18 -6.08
CA THR A 207 3.77 33.42 -5.21
C THR A 207 4.15 32.13 -5.91
N ALA A 208 5.46 31.86 -6.04
CA ALA A 208 5.90 30.57 -6.56
C ALA A 208 5.67 29.49 -5.49
N ILE A 209 5.01 28.41 -5.86
CA ILE A 209 4.82 27.23 -5.00
C ILE A 209 6.09 26.39 -5.07
N GLY A 210 6.57 26.13 -6.29
CA GLY A 210 7.73 25.28 -6.50
C GLY A 210 8.08 25.10 -7.97
N MET A 211 9.02 24.21 -8.23
CA MET A 211 9.54 23.92 -9.56
C MET A 211 9.68 22.41 -9.75
N ALA A 212 9.15 21.91 -10.86
CA ALA A 212 9.27 20.52 -11.29
C ALA A 212 10.28 20.41 -12.43
N THR A 213 11.24 19.49 -12.34
CA THR A 213 12.12 19.15 -13.46
C THR A 213 11.64 17.85 -14.08
N LEU A 214 11.20 17.89 -15.32
CA LEU A 214 10.65 16.78 -16.08
C LEU A 214 11.69 16.34 -17.14
N THR A 215 12.67 15.56 -16.74
CA THR A 215 13.79 15.15 -17.61
C THR A 215 13.30 14.48 -18.89
N GLY A 216 13.77 14.96 -20.04
CA GLY A 216 13.38 14.43 -21.35
C GLY A 216 11.95 14.77 -21.77
N PHE A 217 11.40 15.87 -21.27
CA PHE A 217 10.05 16.29 -21.58
C PHE A 217 9.89 16.65 -23.06
N PRO A 218 8.84 16.16 -23.76
CA PRO A 218 8.71 16.36 -25.21
C PRO A 218 8.59 17.84 -25.58
N VAL A 219 9.08 18.21 -26.73
CA VAL A 219 8.96 19.61 -27.26
C VAL A 219 7.50 20.04 -27.30
N THR A 220 6.60 19.16 -27.77
CA THR A 220 5.16 19.40 -27.76
C THR A 220 4.50 18.60 -26.66
N ALA A 221 3.93 19.26 -25.68
CA ALA A 221 3.16 18.70 -24.56
C ALA A 221 1.69 19.10 -24.68
N GLN A 222 0.84 18.56 -23.81
CA GLN A 222 -0.56 18.94 -23.68
C GLN A 222 -0.72 19.83 -22.45
N ALA A 223 -1.29 21.01 -22.62
CA ALA A 223 -1.56 21.96 -21.54
C ALA A 223 -3.06 22.24 -21.44
N GLY A 224 -3.60 22.28 -20.23
CA GLY A 224 -5.02 22.52 -20.08
C GLY A 224 -5.57 22.43 -18.68
N LEU A 225 -6.91 22.38 -18.61
CA LEU A 225 -7.69 22.28 -17.38
C LEU A 225 -7.97 20.82 -17.05
N PHE A 226 -7.94 20.47 -15.78
CA PHE A 226 -8.31 19.12 -15.37
C PHE A 226 -9.16 19.12 -14.11
N VAL A 227 -9.92 18.03 -13.95
CA VAL A 227 -10.70 17.71 -12.75
C VAL A 227 -10.58 16.22 -12.49
N ALA A 228 -10.27 15.89 -11.24
CA ALA A 228 -10.25 14.53 -10.71
C ALA A 228 -10.97 14.46 -9.36
N SER A 229 -11.53 13.33 -9.01
CA SER A 229 -12.11 13.08 -7.70
C SER A 229 -11.86 11.61 -7.36
N PRO A 230 -10.93 11.33 -6.43
CA PRO A 230 -10.64 9.98 -5.99
C PRO A 230 -11.87 9.31 -5.40
N ASP A 231 -11.90 7.97 -5.48
CA ASP A 231 -12.91 7.20 -4.79
C ASP A 231 -12.83 7.46 -3.29
N PHE A 232 -13.97 7.41 -2.62
CA PHE A 232 -13.97 7.49 -1.16
C PHE A 232 -13.87 6.09 -0.57
N THR A 233 -13.22 6.01 0.58
CA THR A 233 -13.15 4.79 1.39
C THR A 233 -13.54 5.17 2.82
N GLU A 234 -14.51 4.48 3.38
CA GLU A 234 -15.00 4.69 4.74
C GLU A 234 -14.89 3.37 5.51
N ALA A 235 -14.27 3.41 6.68
CA ALA A 235 -14.20 2.25 7.57
C ALA A 235 -15.59 1.93 8.13
N VAL A 236 -16.02 0.68 8.03
CA VAL A 236 -17.34 0.23 8.51
C VAL A 236 -17.19 -0.69 9.71
N GLY A 237 -17.68 -0.23 10.86
CA GLY A 237 -17.63 -1.02 12.10
C GLY A 237 -16.26 -1.04 12.78
N THR A 238 -16.04 -2.01 13.68
CA THR A 238 -14.82 -2.20 14.47
C THR A 238 -13.81 -3.15 13.81
N GLY A 239 -14.07 -3.58 12.57
CA GLY A 239 -13.24 -4.51 11.82
C GLY A 239 -12.50 -3.83 10.65
N ASP A 240 -11.68 -4.61 9.98
CA ASP A 240 -10.88 -4.21 8.81
C ASP A 240 -11.72 -4.09 7.52
N SER A 241 -13.03 -3.86 7.66
CA SER A 241 -13.96 -3.72 6.56
C SER A 241 -14.08 -2.26 6.16
N SER A 242 -13.77 -1.94 4.91
CA SER A 242 -13.98 -0.61 4.34
C SER A 242 -15.04 -0.66 3.24
N LEU A 243 -15.87 0.37 3.21
CA LEU A 243 -16.84 0.60 2.14
C LEU A 243 -16.33 1.74 1.28
N GLY A 244 -16.21 1.54 -0.02
CA GLY A 244 -15.73 2.56 -0.93
C GLY A 244 -16.61 2.72 -2.15
N GLY A 245 -16.49 3.83 -2.85
CA GLY A 245 -17.24 4.05 -4.07
C GLY A 245 -16.78 5.26 -4.86
N PRO A 246 -17.19 5.35 -6.14
CA PRO A 246 -16.79 6.43 -7.01
C PRO A 246 -17.34 7.77 -6.54
N THR A 247 -16.52 8.79 -6.63
CA THR A 247 -16.92 10.18 -6.46
C THR A 247 -16.79 10.95 -7.75
N GLN A 248 -17.40 12.12 -7.80
CA GLN A 248 -17.29 13.05 -8.90
C GLN A 248 -17.05 14.45 -8.38
N ALA A 249 -16.19 15.21 -9.05
CA ALA A 249 -16.04 16.61 -8.81
C ALA A 249 -16.49 17.43 -10.03
N SER A 250 -16.96 18.64 -9.75
CA SER A 250 -17.26 19.68 -10.75
C SER A 250 -16.51 20.95 -10.36
N ALA A 251 -15.76 21.51 -11.28
CA ALA A 251 -15.02 22.74 -11.07
C ALA A 251 -15.38 23.78 -12.14
N ALA A 252 -15.44 25.04 -11.71
CA ALA A 252 -15.67 26.18 -12.60
C ALA A 252 -14.37 26.98 -12.68
N PHE A 253 -14.07 27.40 -13.93
CA PHE A 253 -12.87 28.12 -14.29
C PHE A 253 -13.22 29.30 -15.16
N ASP A 254 -12.48 30.40 -15.03
CA ASP A 254 -12.52 31.52 -15.94
C ASP A 254 -11.12 32.13 -16.15
N HIS A 255 -11.02 33.18 -16.97
CA HIS A 255 -9.74 33.83 -17.29
C HIS A 255 -8.65 32.87 -17.76
N LEU A 256 -9.03 31.80 -18.46
CA LEU A 256 -8.08 30.83 -19.02
C LEU A 256 -7.26 31.53 -20.12
N SER A 257 -5.95 31.49 -19.97
CA SER A 257 -4.98 32.04 -20.91
C SER A 257 -3.84 31.04 -21.12
N LEU A 258 -3.63 30.63 -22.36
CA LEU A 258 -2.50 29.82 -22.79
C LEU A 258 -1.60 30.66 -23.68
N ARG A 259 -0.32 30.78 -23.34
CA ARG A 259 0.69 31.52 -24.12
C ARG A 259 1.82 30.58 -24.50
N GLY A 260 2.22 30.56 -25.77
CA GLY A 260 3.30 29.69 -26.28
C GLY A 260 3.03 29.24 -27.71
N GLY A 261 3.87 28.41 -28.28
CA GLY A 261 3.98 28.11 -29.70
C GLY A 261 2.79 27.42 -30.38
N SER A 262 1.68 27.14 -29.71
CA SER A 262 0.48 26.52 -30.34
C SER A 262 -0.80 27.12 -29.78
N ALA A 263 -0.71 28.32 -29.19
CA ALA A 263 -1.87 28.99 -28.64
C ALA A 263 -2.89 29.34 -29.74
N GLY A 264 -4.18 29.16 -29.44
CA GLY A 264 -5.29 29.50 -30.36
C GLY A 264 -5.99 28.35 -31.05
N GLN A 265 -5.60 27.09 -30.75
CA GLN A 265 -6.33 25.90 -31.19
C GLN A 265 -7.62 25.69 -30.38
N ALA A 266 -8.55 24.89 -30.91
CA ALA A 266 -9.75 24.52 -30.17
C ALA A 266 -9.43 23.67 -28.94
N TRP A 267 -10.12 23.91 -27.82
CA TRP A 267 -10.01 23.08 -26.62
C TRP A 267 -10.67 21.72 -26.83
N THR A 268 -9.95 20.67 -26.58
CA THR A 268 -10.41 19.29 -26.74
C THR A 268 -10.57 18.63 -25.36
N GLY A 269 -11.73 18.03 -25.10
CA GLY A 269 -11.98 17.27 -23.88
C GLY A 269 -11.65 15.81 -24.07
N THR A 270 -10.84 15.25 -23.19
CA THR A 270 -10.39 13.84 -23.21
C THR A 270 -10.48 13.24 -21.82
N GLN A 271 -11.04 12.03 -21.72
CA GLN A 271 -10.87 11.21 -20.51
C GLN A 271 -9.50 10.54 -20.59
N VAL A 272 -8.60 10.87 -19.67
CA VAL A 272 -7.34 10.18 -19.50
C VAL A 272 -7.58 8.95 -18.64
N GLY A 273 -7.05 7.81 -19.06
CA GLY A 273 -7.24 6.54 -18.40
C GLY A 273 -8.68 5.99 -18.49
N SER A 274 -8.82 4.72 -18.30
CA SER A 274 -10.10 4.08 -18.01
C SER A 274 -10.30 4.14 -16.52
N GLY A 275 -11.38 4.80 -16.06
CA GLY A 275 -11.69 4.82 -14.63
C GLY A 275 -11.68 3.39 -14.09
N SER A 276 -10.99 3.18 -12.98
CA SER A 276 -11.15 1.95 -12.23
C SER A 276 -12.61 1.88 -11.82
N ASP A 277 -13.39 1.01 -12.47
CA ASP A 277 -14.64 0.55 -11.89
C ASP A 277 -14.27 -0.18 -10.59
N LEU A 278 -14.06 0.56 -9.49
CA LEU A 278 -14.16 -0.03 -8.16
C LEU A 278 -15.60 -0.50 -8.04
N ARG A 279 -15.80 -1.73 -8.50
CA ARG A 279 -17.07 -2.42 -8.36
C ARG A 279 -17.31 -2.58 -6.88
N THR A 280 -18.43 -2.10 -6.44
CA THR A 280 -18.88 -2.26 -5.06
C THR A 280 -18.83 -3.74 -4.71
N GLN A 281 -17.79 -4.14 -4.00
CA GLN A 281 -17.68 -5.48 -3.44
C GLN A 281 -18.56 -5.49 -2.20
N THR A 282 -19.72 -6.11 -2.30
CA THR A 282 -20.59 -6.32 -1.14
C THR A 282 -20.26 -7.67 -0.57
N PRO A 283 -19.83 -7.79 0.71
CA PRO A 283 -19.65 -9.07 1.36
C PRO A 283 -20.96 -9.85 1.34
N GLY A 284 -20.96 -11.00 0.68
CA GLY A 284 -22.08 -11.93 0.74
C GLY A 284 -21.96 -12.87 1.95
N PRO A 285 -23.04 -13.52 2.37
CA PRO A 285 -22.97 -14.56 3.39
C PRO A 285 -21.99 -15.65 2.93
N HIS A 286 -21.14 -16.10 3.84
CA HIS A 286 -20.05 -17.08 3.63
C HIS A 286 -18.82 -16.58 2.86
N GLY A 287 -18.48 -15.29 2.93
CA GLY A 287 -17.25 -14.76 2.34
C GLY A 287 -17.27 -14.65 0.81
N SER A 288 -18.42 -14.88 0.15
CA SER A 288 -18.57 -14.66 -1.28
C SER A 288 -18.74 -13.17 -1.56
N ILE A 289 -17.92 -12.62 -2.44
CA ILE A 289 -18.02 -11.24 -2.89
C ILE A 289 -19.02 -11.20 -4.05
N LYS A 290 -20.20 -10.59 -3.84
CA LYS A 290 -21.12 -10.28 -4.94
C LYS A 290 -20.68 -9.00 -5.61
N ILE A 291 -20.21 -9.09 -6.83
CA ILE A 291 -19.93 -7.94 -7.69
C ILE A 291 -21.25 -7.54 -8.32
N GLY A 292 -21.83 -6.43 -7.86
CA GLY A 292 -23.05 -5.88 -8.47
C GLY A 292 -22.77 -5.35 -9.90
N PRO A 293 -23.81 -5.19 -10.75
CA PRO A 293 -23.66 -4.57 -12.05
C PRO A 293 -23.01 -3.20 -11.86
N GLY A 294 -21.91 -2.95 -12.60
CA GLY A 294 -21.15 -1.73 -12.51
C GLY A 294 -22.08 -0.52 -12.58
N ARG A 295 -22.02 0.34 -11.57
CA ARG A 295 -22.72 1.62 -11.63
C ARG A 295 -22.11 2.38 -12.79
N SER A 296 -22.94 2.89 -13.69
CA SER A 296 -22.51 3.75 -14.78
C SER A 296 -21.54 4.80 -14.24
N GLN A 297 -20.36 4.90 -14.85
CA GLN A 297 -19.38 5.92 -14.50
C GLN A 297 -20.07 7.28 -14.42
N PRO A 298 -19.67 8.14 -13.49
CA PRO A 298 -20.18 9.51 -13.45
C PRO A 298 -19.93 10.18 -14.82
N ALA A 299 -20.90 10.93 -15.32
CA ALA A 299 -20.79 11.58 -16.62
C ALA A 299 -19.61 12.57 -16.60
N HIS A 300 -18.61 12.33 -17.44
CA HIS A 300 -17.51 13.27 -17.68
C HIS A 300 -17.95 14.31 -18.72
N GLY A 301 -17.33 15.47 -18.68
CA GLY A 301 -17.58 16.44 -19.71
C GLY A 301 -17.17 17.85 -19.32
N PHE A 302 -17.22 18.72 -20.30
CA PHE A 302 -17.06 20.13 -20.06
C PHE A 302 -18.09 20.96 -20.86
N THR A 303 -18.35 22.13 -20.36
CA THR A 303 -19.10 23.18 -21.08
C THR A 303 -18.25 24.43 -21.06
N ALA A 304 -18.17 25.10 -22.22
CA ALA A 304 -17.50 26.38 -22.38
C ALA A 304 -18.52 27.45 -22.82
N ARG A 305 -18.63 28.56 -22.09
CA ARG A 305 -19.48 29.68 -22.41
C ARG A 305 -18.79 30.99 -22.07
N ALA A 306 -18.68 31.88 -23.02
CA ALA A 306 -18.18 33.26 -22.83
C ALA A 306 -16.87 33.32 -21.99
N GLY A 307 -15.90 32.43 -22.26
CA GLY A 307 -14.60 32.39 -21.56
C GLY A 307 -14.61 31.71 -20.22
N SER A 308 -15.75 31.15 -19.79
CA SER A 308 -15.86 30.31 -18.59
C SER A 308 -15.96 28.83 -18.98
N PHE A 309 -15.33 27.98 -18.18
CA PHE A 309 -15.34 26.54 -18.35
C PHE A 309 -15.89 25.88 -17.10
N VAL A 310 -16.77 24.89 -17.27
CA VAL A 310 -17.19 24.00 -16.19
C VAL A 310 -16.85 22.59 -16.59
N LEU A 311 -15.98 21.96 -15.82
CA LEU A 311 -15.54 20.59 -16.03
C LEU A 311 -16.16 19.68 -14.96
N ARG A 312 -16.45 18.44 -15.36
CA ARG A 312 -16.84 17.35 -14.47
C ARG A 312 -15.95 16.15 -14.71
N GLY A 313 -15.44 15.57 -13.63
CA GLY A 313 -14.54 14.42 -13.71
C GLY A 313 -14.56 13.59 -12.44
N SER A 314 -14.05 12.38 -12.57
CA SER A 314 -13.80 11.41 -11.50
C SER A 314 -12.41 10.80 -11.70
N GLY A 315 -11.94 9.99 -10.78
CA GLY A 315 -10.64 9.34 -10.81
C GLY A 315 -9.58 10.13 -10.05
N ASP A 316 -8.32 9.76 -10.22
CA ASP A 316 -7.21 10.35 -9.48
C ASP A 316 -5.95 10.49 -10.34
N ILE A 317 -5.03 11.34 -9.88
CA ILE A 317 -3.65 11.44 -10.32
C ILE A 317 -2.81 11.24 -9.05
N ALA A 318 -2.29 10.01 -8.85
CA ALA A 318 -1.62 9.64 -7.61
C ALA A 318 -0.70 8.42 -7.82
N PRO A 319 0.20 8.12 -6.88
CA PRO A 319 0.81 6.80 -6.80
C PRO A 319 -0.30 5.73 -6.70
N PHE A 320 -0.06 4.58 -7.32
CA PHE A 320 -0.98 3.46 -7.17
C PHE A 320 -0.72 2.78 -5.81
N GLU A 321 -1.65 2.95 -4.90
CA GLU A 321 -1.67 2.16 -3.68
C GLU A 321 -2.51 0.90 -3.94
N ALA A 322 -1.85 -0.24 -4.03
CA ALA A 322 -2.54 -1.50 -4.23
C ALA A 322 -3.43 -1.79 -3.01
N ILE A 323 -4.75 -1.91 -3.22
CA ILE A 323 -5.72 -2.32 -2.18
C ILE A 323 -5.39 -3.73 -1.65
N VAL A 324 -4.75 -4.56 -2.48
CA VAL A 324 -4.16 -5.83 -2.09
C VAL A 324 -2.66 -5.73 -2.38
N ASP A 325 -1.93 -5.21 -1.42
CA ASP A 325 -0.48 -5.23 -1.46
C ASP A 325 -0.03 -6.72 -1.51
N PRO A 326 0.82 -7.11 -2.46
CA PRO A 326 1.46 -8.44 -2.47
C PRO A 326 2.08 -8.79 -1.12
N LEU A 327 2.56 -7.77 -0.39
CA LEU A 327 3.04 -7.93 0.99
C LEU A 327 1.95 -8.45 1.92
N HIS A 328 0.71 -7.95 1.82
CA HIS A 328 -0.43 -8.45 2.60
C HIS A 328 -0.67 -9.94 2.35
N VAL A 329 -0.57 -10.40 1.10
CA VAL A 329 -0.72 -11.82 0.75
C VAL A 329 0.36 -12.66 1.44
N VAL A 330 1.62 -12.18 1.41
CA VAL A 330 2.73 -12.86 2.06
C VAL A 330 2.58 -12.84 3.57
N PHE A 331 2.25 -11.70 4.18
CA PHE A 331 2.03 -11.57 5.62
C PHE A 331 0.84 -12.40 6.10
N PHE A 332 -0.27 -12.39 5.39
CA PHE A 332 -1.44 -13.18 5.77
C PHE A 332 -1.15 -14.69 5.73
N GLY A 333 -0.38 -15.14 4.72
CA GLY A 333 0.10 -16.53 4.67
C GLY A 333 0.99 -16.90 5.85
N THR A 334 1.81 -15.97 6.35
CA THR A 334 2.69 -16.23 7.50
C THR A 334 1.96 -16.37 8.84
N LEU A 335 0.73 -15.83 8.97
CA LEU A 335 -0.09 -15.98 10.19
C LEU A 335 -0.34 -17.45 10.53
N PHE A 336 -0.50 -18.32 9.54
CA PHE A 336 -0.63 -19.76 9.77
C PHE A 336 0.63 -20.37 10.38
N GLY A 337 1.80 -19.90 9.95
CA GLY A 337 3.09 -20.28 10.55
C GLY A 337 3.23 -19.83 12.00
N LEU A 338 2.71 -18.64 12.36
CA LEU A 338 2.77 -18.09 13.72
C LEU A 338 2.04 -18.97 14.74
N ILE A 339 0.88 -19.54 14.37
CA ILE A 339 0.13 -20.44 15.26
C ILE A 339 1.00 -21.65 15.64
N VAL A 340 1.67 -22.24 14.65
CA VAL A 340 2.56 -23.38 14.90
C VAL A 340 3.77 -22.98 15.72
N VAL A 341 4.33 -21.81 15.49
CA VAL A 341 5.48 -21.28 16.23
C VAL A 341 5.13 -21.02 17.70
N ILE A 342 3.97 -20.43 17.99
CA ILE A 342 3.47 -20.20 19.36
C ILE A 342 3.29 -21.56 20.07
N ALA A 343 2.63 -22.50 19.40
CA ALA A 343 2.43 -23.85 19.93
C ALA A 343 3.77 -24.56 20.22
N LEU A 344 4.75 -24.41 19.33
CA LEU A 344 6.09 -24.96 19.50
C LEU A 344 6.78 -24.37 20.73
N GLY A 345 6.73 -23.06 20.94
CA GLY A 345 7.26 -22.40 22.12
C GLY A 345 6.64 -22.92 23.41
N ALA A 346 5.32 -23.04 23.47
CA ALA A 346 4.59 -23.56 24.62
C ALA A 346 4.91 -25.05 24.89
N LEU A 347 4.92 -25.87 23.84
CA LEU A 347 5.25 -27.29 23.96
C LEU A 347 6.69 -27.54 24.37
N PHE A 348 7.62 -26.66 23.99
CA PHE A 348 9.04 -26.81 24.36
C PHE A 348 9.24 -26.75 25.85
N ILE A 349 8.53 -25.90 26.56
CA ILE A 349 8.61 -25.81 28.01
C ILE A 349 7.70 -26.86 28.68
N ALA A 350 6.49 -27.10 28.19
CA ALA A 350 5.54 -28.05 28.74
C ALA A 350 6.09 -29.49 28.70
N ALA A 351 6.90 -29.84 27.69
CA ALA A 351 7.54 -31.14 27.60
C ALA A 351 8.49 -31.45 28.77
N GLU A 352 9.13 -30.43 29.37
CA GLU A 352 9.99 -30.61 30.55
C GLU A 352 9.18 -30.83 31.83
N TYR A 353 8.04 -30.13 31.99
CA TYR A 353 7.13 -30.36 33.11
C TYR A 353 6.56 -31.79 33.08
N ARG A 354 6.10 -32.25 31.92
CA ARG A 354 5.53 -33.60 31.75
C ARG A 354 6.52 -34.72 32.04
N ARG A 355 7.82 -34.51 31.77
CA ARG A 355 8.85 -35.49 31.97
C ARG A 355 9.57 -35.34 33.33
N ALA A 356 9.09 -34.48 34.22
CA ALA A 356 9.68 -34.15 35.52
C ALA A 356 11.16 -33.68 35.45
N LEU A 357 11.66 -33.35 34.24
CA LEU A 357 13.05 -32.91 34.03
C LEU A 357 13.29 -31.51 34.60
N ILE A 358 12.23 -30.75 34.89
CA ILE A 358 12.33 -29.44 35.51
C ILE A 358 12.99 -29.48 36.87
N ARG A 359 12.78 -30.60 37.65
CA ARG A 359 13.41 -30.78 38.97
C ARG A 359 14.92 -30.89 38.85
N THR A 360 15.41 -31.68 37.91
CA THR A 360 16.85 -31.82 37.68
C THR A 360 17.49 -30.56 37.12
N THR A 361 16.78 -29.84 36.27
CA THR A 361 17.26 -28.59 35.70
C THR A 361 17.36 -27.49 36.76
N VAL A 362 16.37 -27.35 37.65
CA VAL A 362 16.34 -26.33 38.71
C VAL A 362 17.35 -26.68 39.83
N THR A 363 17.60 -27.97 40.14
CA THR A 363 18.65 -28.37 41.10
C THR A 363 20.05 -28.11 40.56
N ALA A 364 20.27 -28.24 39.23
CA ALA A 364 21.53 -27.94 38.57
C ALA A 364 21.80 -26.44 38.42
N SER A 365 20.73 -25.62 38.31
CA SER A 365 20.86 -24.15 38.17
C SER A 365 19.73 -23.47 38.96
N PRO A 366 19.98 -22.94 40.15
CA PRO A 366 18.95 -22.35 41.01
C PRO A 366 18.37 -21.03 40.48
N ARG A 367 19.02 -20.41 39.48
CA ARG A 367 18.59 -19.15 38.86
C ARG A 367 17.61 -19.41 37.71
N ARG A 368 16.31 -19.58 38.01
CA ARG A 368 15.24 -19.93 37.06
C ARG A 368 15.17 -18.98 35.86
N GLY A 369 15.40 -17.68 36.05
CA GLY A 369 15.40 -16.70 34.96
C GLY A 369 16.46 -16.94 33.89
N ARG A 370 17.65 -17.45 34.29
CA ARG A 370 18.71 -17.80 33.31
C ARG A 370 18.32 -18.96 32.41
N ILE A 371 17.60 -19.94 32.96
CA ILE A 371 17.10 -21.09 32.20
C ILE A 371 16.09 -20.64 31.16
N LEU A 372 15.12 -19.80 31.56
CA LEU A 372 14.12 -19.28 30.66
C LEU A 372 14.74 -18.43 29.53
N VAL A 373 15.71 -17.60 29.88
CA VAL A 373 16.42 -16.77 28.87
C VAL A 373 17.19 -17.64 27.88
N ALA A 374 17.89 -18.71 28.38
CA ALA A 374 18.61 -19.63 27.49
C ALA A 374 17.65 -20.37 26.54
N LYS A 375 16.47 -20.78 27.02
CA LYS A 375 15.43 -21.40 26.20
C LYS A 375 14.86 -20.42 25.17
N ALA A 376 14.56 -19.19 25.58
CA ALA A 376 14.06 -18.14 24.71
C ALA A 376 15.05 -17.84 23.57
N ILE A 377 16.33 -17.77 23.87
CA ILE A 377 17.38 -17.56 22.86
C ILE A 377 17.43 -18.73 21.87
N VAL A 378 17.42 -19.98 22.34
CA VAL A 378 17.51 -21.15 21.46
C VAL A 378 16.26 -21.25 20.58
N VAL A 379 15.06 -21.18 21.16
CA VAL A 379 13.81 -21.29 20.42
C VAL A 379 13.64 -20.09 19.47
N GLY A 380 13.91 -18.87 19.94
CA GLY A 380 13.83 -17.66 19.13
C GLY A 380 14.81 -17.68 17.96
N ALA A 381 16.06 -18.08 18.16
CA ALA A 381 17.05 -18.19 17.09
C ALA A 381 16.67 -19.22 16.03
N VAL A 382 16.19 -20.38 16.46
CA VAL A 382 15.80 -21.46 15.53
C VAL A 382 14.57 -21.06 14.73
N THR A 383 13.55 -20.49 15.37
CA THR A 383 12.34 -20.02 14.68
C THR A 383 12.61 -18.83 13.78
N PHE A 384 13.53 -17.94 14.18
CA PHE A 384 14.01 -16.86 13.32
C PHE A 384 14.62 -17.40 12.02
N VAL A 385 15.56 -18.33 12.12
CA VAL A 385 16.21 -18.93 10.94
C VAL A 385 15.21 -19.71 10.09
N ALA A 386 14.31 -20.48 10.70
CA ALA A 386 13.28 -21.22 9.99
C ALA A 386 12.34 -20.32 9.21
N ALA A 387 11.85 -19.25 9.84
CA ALA A 387 10.98 -18.28 9.19
C ALA A 387 11.71 -17.43 8.12
N LEU A 388 12.98 -17.10 8.38
CA LEU A 388 13.83 -16.41 7.41
C LEU A 388 13.98 -17.23 6.12
N VAL A 389 14.30 -18.50 6.24
CA VAL A 389 14.42 -19.41 5.09
C VAL A 389 13.07 -19.57 4.39
N GLY A 390 12.00 -19.78 5.17
CA GLY A 390 10.63 -19.88 4.61
C GLY A 390 10.22 -18.65 3.84
N ALA A 391 10.40 -17.46 4.41
CA ALA A 391 10.05 -16.20 3.77
C ALA A 391 10.93 -15.89 2.54
N ALA A 392 12.23 -16.19 2.60
CA ALA A 392 13.13 -16.01 1.46
C ALA A 392 12.78 -16.91 0.26
N ILE A 393 12.18 -18.07 0.51
CA ILE A 393 11.66 -18.95 -0.53
C ILE A 393 10.26 -18.50 -0.98
N ALA A 394 9.39 -18.14 -0.03
CA ALA A 394 8.01 -17.77 -0.31
C ALA A 394 7.90 -16.53 -1.17
N PHE A 395 8.72 -15.52 -0.89
CA PHE A 395 8.61 -14.20 -1.51
C PHE A 395 8.76 -14.26 -3.04
N PRO A 396 9.86 -14.76 -3.62
CA PRO A 396 10.01 -14.82 -5.07
C PRO A 396 9.04 -15.80 -5.74
N LEU A 397 8.64 -16.88 -5.05
CA LEU A 397 7.66 -17.81 -5.61
C LEU A 397 6.25 -17.22 -5.63
N ALA A 398 5.85 -16.46 -4.60
CA ALA A 398 4.58 -15.75 -4.56
C ALA A 398 4.54 -14.66 -5.62
N GLU A 399 5.63 -13.88 -5.78
CA GLU A 399 5.81 -12.88 -6.84
C GLU A 399 5.59 -13.50 -8.22
N HIS A 400 6.31 -14.57 -8.53
CA HIS A 400 6.17 -15.28 -9.81
C HIS A 400 4.75 -15.80 -10.06
N LYS A 401 4.05 -16.29 -9.01
CA LYS A 401 2.66 -16.76 -9.14
C LYS A 401 1.68 -15.61 -9.37
N LEU A 402 1.86 -14.48 -8.70
CA LEU A 402 1.05 -13.29 -8.91
C LEU A 402 1.25 -12.73 -10.31
N GLU A 403 2.48 -12.66 -10.81
CA GLU A 403 2.76 -12.26 -12.19
C GLU A 403 2.10 -13.19 -13.21
N ALA A 404 2.20 -14.50 -13.03
CA ALA A 404 1.56 -15.50 -13.88
C ALA A 404 0.02 -15.40 -13.84
N ALA A 405 -0.56 -14.92 -12.73
CA ALA A 405 -1.98 -14.64 -12.57
C ALA A 405 -2.43 -13.32 -13.24
N GLY A 406 -1.50 -12.55 -13.82
CA GLY A 406 -1.79 -11.28 -14.49
C GLY A 406 -1.60 -10.03 -13.61
N TRP A 407 -1.19 -10.21 -12.36
CA TRP A 407 -0.74 -9.13 -11.50
C TRP A 407 0.68 -8.73 -11.96
N LYS A 408 0.78 -7.67 -12.73
CA LYS A 408 2.06 -7.06 -13.13
C LYS A 408 2.16 -5.65 -12.54
N PRO A 409 2.24 -5.52 -11.24
CA PRO A 409 2.48 -4.21 -10.68
C PRO A 409 3.92 -3.81 -10.99
N PRO A 410 4.16 -2.64 -11.57
CA PRO A 410 5.49 -2.10 -11.79
C PRO A 410 6.25 -1.80 -10.49
N VAL A 411 5.62 -2.04 -9.34
CA VAL A 411 6.20 -1.90 -8.00
C VAL A 411 7.08 -3.08 -7.56
N TRP A 412 7.03 -4.23 -8.25
CA TRP A 412 7.81 -5.41 -7.89
C TRP A 412 9.33 -5.18 -7.75
N PRO A 413 10.00 -4.40 -8.60
CA PRO A 413 11.44 -4.18 -8.45
C PRO A 413 11.84 -3.56 -7.11
N GLN A 414 10.99 -2.74 -6.50
CA GLN A 414 11.27 -2.14 -5.19
C GLN A 414 11.07 -3.11 -4.03
N TYR A 415 10.35 -4.20 -4.22
CA TYR A 415 10.14 -5.27 -3.25
C TYR A 415 11.01 -6.51 -3.51
N ALA A 416 11.81 -6.55 -4.56
CA ALA A 416 12.72 -7.66 -4.78
C ALA A 416 13.63 -7.89 -3.55
N LEU A 417 14.02 -9.13 -3.28
CA LEU A 417 14.92 -9.45 -2.15
C LEU A 417 16.20 -8.63 -2.14
N THR A 418 16.65 -8.19 -3.32
CA THR A 418 17.83 -7.32 -3.49
C THR A 418 17.55 -5.86 -3.13
N SER A 419 16.29 -5.45 -2.99
CA SER A 419 15.92 -4.11 -2.54
C SER A 419 15.93 -4.04 -1.01
N GLY A 420 16.17 -2.84 -0.47
CA GLY A 420 16.12 -2.62 0.98
C GLY A 420 14.76 -3.00 1.59
N THR A 421 13.67 -2.75 0.87
CA THR A 421 12.29 -3.02 1.32
C THR A 421 12.00 -4.52 1.35
N GLY A 422 12.36 -5.27 0.29
CA GLY A 422 12.17 -6.72 0.26
C GLY A 422 12.94 -7.44 1.38
N LEU A 423 14.18 -7.01 1.63
CA LEU A 423 14.97 -7.54 2.74
C LEU A 423 14.33 -7.23 4.10
N GLN A 424 13.81 -6.01 4.31
CA GLN A 424 13.10 -5.63 5.53
C GLN A 424 11.87 -6.49 5.79
N VAL A 425 11.11 -6.83 4.77
CA VAL A 425 9.93 -7.71 4.87
C VAL A 425 10.33 -9.11 5.34
N VAL A 426 11.34 -9.70 4.72
CA VAL A 426 11.82 -11.05 5.08
C VAL A 426 12.39 -11.07 6.50
N LEU A 427 13.20 -10.08 6.87
CA LEU A 427 13.73 -9.95 8.22
C LEU A 427 12.64 -9.67 9.26
N GLY A 428 11.69 -8.80 8.94
CA GLY A 428 10.54 -8.49 9.79
C GLY A 428 9.67 -9.72 10.07
N THR A 429 9.36 -10.50 9.06
CA THR A 429 8.64 -11.78 9.20
C THR A 429 9.37 -12.74 10.13
N ALA A 430 10.68 -12.89 9.96
CA ALA A 430 11.50 -13.73 10.81
C ALA A 430 11.56 -13.25 12.26
N ALA A 431 11.64 -11.93 12.48
CA ALA A 431 11.64 -11.33 13.82
C ALA A 431 10.28 -11.51 14.52
N ILE A 432 9.16 -11.35 13.82
CA ILE A 432 7.81 -11.60 14.34
C ILE A 432 7.67 -13.06 14.75
N ALA A 433 8.13 -14.01 13.93
CA ALA A 433 8.08 -15.43 14.24
C ALA A 433 8.90 -15.78 15.50
N ALA A 434 10.11 -15.22 15.63
CA ALA A 434 10.93 -15.40 16.83
C ALA A 434 10.26 -14.84 18.08
N GLY A 435 9.68 -13.65 18.00
CA GLY A 435 8.93 -13.03 19.09
C GLY A 435 7.73 -13.86 19.52
N ALA A 436 6.96 -14.37 18.55
CA ALA A 436 5.81 -15.24 18.80
C ALA A 436 6.20 -16.56 19.50
N ALA A 437 7.35 -17.16 19.12
CA ALA A 437 7.88 -18.35 19.79
C ALA A 437 8.23 -18.08 21.25
N VAL A 438 8.85 -16.94 21.52
CA VAL A 438 9.22 -16.53 22.89
C VAL A 438 7.97 -16.24 23.72
N LEU A 439 6.95 -15.61 23.15
CA LEU A 439 5.64 -15.41 23.80
C LEU A 439 4.95 -16.73 24.11
N GLY A 440 4.96 -17.70 23.18
CA GLY A 440 4.45 -19.05 23.40
C GLY A 440 5.18 -19.76 24.53
N LEU A 441 6.50 -19.62 24.59
CA LEU A 441 7.32 -20.18 25.68
C LEU A 441 6.97 -19.53 27.03
N ALA A 442 6.77 -18.21 27.07
CA ALA A 442 6.37 -17.51 28.29
C ALA A 442 4.98 -17.94 28.77
N ALA A 443 4.01 -18.06 27.86
CA ALA A 443 2.66 -18.54 28.17
C ALA A 443 2.63 -19.99 28.67
N GLY A 444 3.50 -20.85 28.12
CA GLY A 444 3.63 -22.24 28.59
C GLY A 444 4.39 -22.40 29.92
N ALA A 445 5.04 -21.33 30.39
CA ALA A 445 5.74 -21.28 31.68
C ALA A 445 4.86 -20.77 32.84
N ALA A 446 3.80 -20.01 32.53
CA ALA A 446 2.80 -19.52 33.47
C ALA A 446 1.81 -20.61 33.85
#